data_db2710e6a195872a4e4ea0d03794b351
#
_entry.id   db2710e6a195872a4e4ea0d03794b351
#
_cell.length_a   1.000
_cell.length_b   1.000
_cell.length_c   1.000
_cell.angle_alpha   90.00
_cell.angle_beta   90.00
_cell.angle_gamma   90.00
#
_symmetry.space_group_name_H-M   'P 1'
#
loop_
_entity.id
_entity.type
_entity.pdbx_description
1 polymer ?
#
loop_
_entity_poly.entity_id
_entity_poly.type
_entity_poly.pdbx_seq_one_letter_code
_entity_poly.pdbx_strand_id
1 'polypeptide(L)'
;MTMTKDYAKNIENALKSCLPSMDCREKKLIDAMAYSLEAGGKRVRPYLVFSFNSLCGGSEESATAFGCAVEMIHTYSLIHDDLPCMDNDDLRRGKPSNHKVFGEDIALLAGDALLTLAFETLTNEKTVKICGTSACCRGVSVLSKYAGATGMIGGQVIDLMSENTNAPIEVLREMDYKKTACLIKAACELGCISAGANDKQIKAASEFGECIGIAFQIQDDILDVTSSDEELGKPVGSDAENSKSTYVSLLGIEKCRELVDELTEKAVNALHGFDGDTKELEEFAYKLAKRNK
;
A
#
# COMPACT_ATOMS: atom_id res chain seq x y z
N MET A 1 -8.52 -7.96 -12.09
CA MET A 1 -8.86 -6.73 -11.35
C MET A 1 -9.14 -5.64 -12.37
N THR A 2 -10.40 -5.37 -12.65
CA THR A 2 -10.80 -4.32 -13.59
C THR A 2 -11.09 -3.04 -12.79
N MET A 3 -10.02 -2.43 -12.25
CA MET A 3 -10.10 -0.98 -12.07
C MET A 3 -10.35 -0.42 -13.45
N THR A 4 -11.37 0.41 -13.61
CA THR A 4 -11.61 1.02 -14.92
C THR A 4 -10.34 1.76 -15.33
N LYS A 5 -9.95 1.68 -16.61
CA LYS A 5 -8.74 2.38 -17.14
C LYS A 5 -8.78 3.88 -16.79
N ASP A 6 -9.97 4.43 -16.63
CA ASP A 6 -10.20 5.83 -16.27
C ASP A 6 -9.76 6.15 -14.84
N TYR A 7 -10.02 5.25 -13.87
CA TYR A 7 -9.60 5.43 -12.49
C TYR A 7 -8.06 5.52 -12.34
N ALA A 8 -7.33 4.55 -12.91
CA ALA A 8 -5.87 4.54 -12.83
C ALA A 8 -5.27 5.81 -13.45
N LYS A 9 -5.82 6.26 -14.58
CA LYS A 9 -5.40 7.49 -15.24
C LYS A 9 -5.70 8.75 -14.42
N ASN A 10 -6.87 8.79 -13.75
CA ASN A 10 -7.23 9.92 -12.90
C ASN A 10 -6.26 10.04 -11.71
N ILE A 11 -5.92 8.93 -11.07
CA ILE A 11 -4.97 8.95 -9.94
C ILE A 11 -3.55 9.31 -10.40
N GLU A 12 -3.11 8.83 -11.56
CA GLU A 12 -1.81 9.19 -12.13
C GLU A 12 -1.71 10.69 -12.43
N ASN A 13 -2.76 11.27 -13.02
CA ASN A 13 -2.82 12.71 -13.26
C ASN A 13 -2.84 13.52 -11.95
N ALA A 14 -3.56 13.04 -10.95
CA ALA A 14 -3.59 13.68 -9.62
C ALA A 14 -2.22 13.65 -8.95
N LEU A 15 -1.53 12.51 -8.98
CA LEU A 15 -0.16 12.38 -8.44
C LEU A 15 0.82 13.33 -9.13
N LYS A 16 0.75 13.45 -10.46
CA LYS A 16 1.55 14.43 -11.21
C LYS A 16 1.28 15.87 -10.77
N SER A 17 0.00 16.21 -10.54
CA SER A 17 -0.39 17.55 -10.13
C SER A 17 0.04 17.93 -8.72
N CYS A 18 0.39 16.93 -7.88
CA CYS A 18 0.94 17.17 -6.55
C CYS A 18 2.44 17.50 -6.55
N LEU A 19 3.16 17.14 -7.63
CA LEU A 19 4.60 17.40 -7.70
C LEU A 19 4.87 18.91 -7.84
N PRO A 20 5.97 19.39 -7.23
CA PRO A 20 6.41 20.78 -7.41
C PRO A 20 6.74 21.12 -8.86
N SER A 21 6.87 22.41 -9.16
CA SER A 21 7.29 22.89 -10.50
C SER A 21 8.66 22.34 -10.88
N MET A 22 8.81 21.94 -12.15
CA MET A 22 10.08 21.47 -12.69
C MET A 22 11.05 22.60 -13.10
N ASP A 23 10.65 23.87 -13.01
CA ASP A 23 11.51 25.01 -13.30
C ASP A 23 12.23 25.48 -12.04
N CYS A 24 13.15 24.65 -11.55
CA CYS A 24 13.90 24.89 -10.31
C CYS A 24 15.27 24.21 -10.35
N ARG A 25 16.16 24.57 -9.41
CA ARG A 25 17.52 23.98 -9.32
C ARG A 25 17.49 22.52 -8.93
N GLU A 26 16.52 22.12 -8.14
CA GLU A 26 16.25 20.76 -7.65
C GLU A 26 15.49 19.87 -8.65
N LYS A 27 15.42 20.27 -9.91
CA LYS A 27 14.71 19.51 -10.98
C LYS A 27 15.05 18.02 -11.00
N LYS A 28 16.34 17.65 -10.78
CA LYS A 28 16.75 16.23 -10.75
C LYS A 28 16.03 15.43 -9.66
N LEU A 29 15.76 16.05 -8.51
CA LEU A 29 14.98 15.45 -7.41
C LEU A 29 13.52 15.22 -7.85
N ILE A 30 12.90 16.23 -8.46
CA ILE A 30 11.50 16.14 -8.92
C ILE A 30 11.36 15.10 -10.03
N ASP A 31 12.33 15.02 -10.96
CA ASP A 31 12.38 14.00 -12.00
C ASP A 31 12.46 12.58 -11.38
N ALA A 32 13.25 12.40 -10.32
CA ALA A 32 13.37 11.12 -9.59
C ALA A 32 12.08 10.73 -8.86
N MET A 33 11.39 11.68 -8.22
CA MET A 33 10.07 11.49 -7.60
C MET A 33 9.04 11.07 -8.65
N ALA A 34 8.96 11.82 -9.76
CA ALA A 34 8.05 11.55 -10.88
C ALA A 34 8.30 10.16 -11.48
N TYR A 35 9.56 9.80 -11.71
CA TYR A 35 9.96 8.52 -12.28
C TYR A 35 9.35 7.33 -11.53
N SER A 36 9.43 7.34 -10.20
CA SER A 36 8.88 6.24 -9.37
C SER A 36 7.36 6.30 -9.25
N LEU A 37 6.76 7.49 -9.13
CA LEU A 37 5.30 7.65 -9.13
C LEU A 37 4.68 7.18 -10.46
N GLU A 38 5.35 7.41 -11.59
CA GLU A 38 4.89 7.06 -12.94
C GLU A 38 5.31 5.65 -13.38
N ALA A 39 5.99 4.88 -12.55
CA ALA A 39 6.40 3.52 -12.89
C ALA A 39 5.21 2.54 -13.05
N GLY A 40 3.98 3.01 -12.85
CA GLY A 40 2.76 2.19 -12.93
C GLY A 40 2.49 1.44 -11.62
N GLY A 41 1.73 0.34 -11.73
CA GLY A 41 1.35 -0.51 -10.60
C GLY A 41 -0.16 -0.67 -10.47
N LYS A 42 -0.60 -1.58 -9.60
CA LYS A 42 -2.02 -1.92 -9.42
C LYS A 42 -2.83 -0.82 -8.69
N ARG A 43 -2.19 0.21 -8.14
CA ARG A 43 -2.83 1.34 -7.42
C ARG A 43 -3.89 0.91 -6.39
N VAL A 44 -3.65 -0.19 -5.71
CA VAL A 44 -4.59 -0.79 -4.76
C VAL A 44 -4.94 0.17 -3.61
N ARG A 45 -3.95 0.86 -3.05
CA ARG A 45 -4.15 1.75 -1.90
C ARG A 45 -5.01 2.96 -2.25
N PRO A 46 -4.73 3.74 -3.31
CA PRO A 46 -5.67 4.76 -3.77
C PRO A 46 -7.04 4.21 -4.10
N TYR A 47 -7.15 3.06 -4.77
CA TYR A 47 -8.42 2.40 -5.06
C TYR A 47 -9.27 2.20 -3.78
N LEU A 48 -8.66 1.68 -2.71
CA LEU A 48 -9.35 1.51 -1.44
C LEU A 48 -9.79 2.85 -0.82
N VAL A 49 -8.96 3.90 -0.91
CA VAL A 49 -9.36 5.25 -0.47
C VAL A 49 -10.63 5.70 -1.18
N PHE A 50 -10.66 5.61 -2.51
CA PHE A 50 -11.82 6.06 -3.30
C PHE A 50 -13.05 5.19 -3.06
N SER A 51 -12.89 3.86 -2.98
CA SER A 51 -14.01 2.94 -2.75
C SER A 51 -14.66 3.18 -1.38
N PHE A 52 -13.88 3.31 -0.32
CA PHE A 52 -14.42 3.62 1.01
C PHE A 52 -14.96 5.04 1.14
N ASN A 53 -14.35 6.02 0.45
CA ASN A 53 -14.91 7.37 0.37
C ASN A 53 -16.30 7.34 -0.29
N SER A 54 -16.43 6.69 -1.46
CA SER A 54 -17.70 6.56 -2.17
C SER A 54 -18.74 5.80 -1.35
N LEU A 55 -18.34 4.71 -0.69
CA LEU A 55 -19.22 3.91 0.18
C LEU A 55 -19.79 4.73 1.34
N CYS A 56 -19.04 5.73 1.81
CA CYS A 56 -19.47 6.69 2.84
C CYS A 56 -20.18 7.93 2.27
N GLY A 57 -20.46 7.98 0.96
CA GLY A 57 -21.15 9.12 0.30
C GLY A 57 -20.25 10.34 0.05
N GLY A 58 -18.93 10.18 0.10
CA GLY A 58 -17.97 11.22 -0.24
C GLY A 58 -17.84 11.47 -1.74
N SER A 59 -17.09 12.49 -2.11
CA SER A 59 -16.83 12.86 -3.50
C SER A 59 -15.43 12.42 -3.95
N GLU A 60 -15.23 12.22 -5.25
CA GLU A 60 -13.91 11.95 -5.83
C GLU A 60 -12.90 13.05 -5.46
N GLU A 61 -13.34 14.30 -5.41
CA GLU A 61 -12.50 15.44 -5.05
C GLU A 61 -11.98 15.32 -3.60
N SER A 62 -12.83 14.89 -2.65
CA SER A 62 -12.43 14.70 -1.25
C SER A 62 -11.48 13.50 -1.08
N ALA A 63 -11.61 12.45 -1.89
CA ALA A 63 -10.75 11.26 -1.85
C ALA A 63 -9.36 11.51 -2.45
N THR A 64 -9.24 12.41 -3.43
CA THR A 64 -8.06 12.56 -4.28
C THR A 64 -6.79 12.82 -3.48
N ALA A 65 -6.78 13.81 -2.57
CA ALA A 65 -5.59 14.14 -1.78
C ALA A 65 -5.16 12.99 -0.87
N PHE A 66 -6.12 12.26 -0.28
CA PHE A 66 -5.87 11.11 0.60
C PHE A 66 -5.33 9.92 -0.18
N GLY A 67 -5.87 9.67 -1.39
CA GLY A 67 -5.36 8.64 -2.31
C GLY A 67 -3.95 8.93 -2.80
N CYS A 68 -3.65 10.18 -3.15
CA CYS A 68 -2.30 10.61 -3.51
C CYS A 68 -1.32 10.44 -2.35
N ALA A 69 -1.69 10.88 -1.15
CA ALA A 69 -0.83 10.80 0.02
C ALA A 69 -0.43 9.36 0.37
N VAL A 70 -1.39 8.42 0.42
CA VAL A 70 -1.07 7.02 0.71
C VAL A 70 -0.22 6.38 -0.37
N GLU A 71 -0.37 6.75 -1.65
CA GLU A 71 0.44 6.22 -2.74
C GLU A 71 1.87 6.82 -2.73
N MET A 72 2.03 8.08 -2.32
CA MET A 72 3.36 8.69 -2.09
C MET A 72 4.10 7.96 -0.97
N ILE A 73 3.41 7.66 0.14
CA ILE A 73 3.98 6.85 1.23
C ILE A 73 4.40 5.46 0.73
N HIS A 74 3.56 4.80 -0.06
CA HIS A 74 3.94 3.52 -0.65
C HIS A 74 5.11 3.64 -1.63
N THR A 75 5.16 4.71 -2.42
CA THR A 75 6.21 4.88 -3.43
C THR A 75 7.56 5.19 -2.79
N TYR A 76 7.60 6.04 -1.75
CA TYR A 76 8.86 6.28 -1.06
C TYR A 76 9.43 4.99 -0.44
N SER A 77 8.56 4.15 0.15
CA SER A 77 9.05 2.91 0.76
C SER A 77 9.69 1.99 -0.28
N LEU A 78 9.12 1.90 -1.49
CA LEU A 78 9.72 1.13 -2.59
C LEU A 78 11.06 1.71 -3.07
N ILE A 79 11.18 3.06 -3.12
CA ILE A 79 12.45 3.68 -3.49
C ILE A 79 13.54 3.35 -2.47
N HIS A 80 13.22 3.41 -1.17
CA HIS A 80 14.17 3.12 -0.11
C HIS A 80 14.48 1.62 0.01
N ASP A 81 13.49 0.76 -0.17
CA ASP A 81 13.69 -0.70 -0.18
C ASP A 81 14.66 -1.13 -1.29
N ASP A 82 14.61 -0.48 -2.47
CA ASP A 82 15.51 -0.80 -3.59
C ASP A 82 16.95 -0.33 -3.40
N LEU A 83 17.26 0.52 -2.40
CA LEU A 83 18.63 1.05 -2.20
C LEU A 83 19.65 -0.07 -1.90
N PRO A 84 20.95 0.13 -2.25
CA PRO A 84 22.02 -0.85 -1.99
C PRO A 84 22.22 -1.23 -0.51
N CYS A 85 21.80 -0.37 0.43
CA CYS A 85 21.83 -0.65 1.86
C CYS A 85 20.60 -1.42 2.38
N MET A 86 19.65 -1.72 1.49
CA MET A 86 18.42 -2.46 1.75
C MET A 86 18.38 -3.71 0.84
N ASP A 87 17.35 -3.90 0.02
CA ASP A 87 17.20 -5.08 -0.85
C ASP A 87 18.16 -5.07 -2.05
N ASN A 88 18.74 -3.92 -2.41
CA ASN A 88 19.65 -3.70 -3.54
C ASN A 88 19.08 -4.21 -4.88
N ASP A 89 17.80 -3.94 -5.11
CA ASP A 89 17.10 -4.36 -6.32
C ASP A 89 17.47 -3.50 -7.53
N ASP A 90 17.88 -4.14 -8.63
CA ASP A 90 18.21 -3.45 -9.88
C ASP A 90 16.97 -3.01 -10.67
N LEU A 91 15.86 -3.71 -10.51
CA LEU A 91 14.62 -3.49 -11.25
C LEU A 91 13.41 -3.36 -10.32
N ARG A 92 12.52 -2.41 -10.63
CA ARG A 92 11.21 -2.25 -10.00
C ARG A 92 10.12 -2.11 -11.06
N ARG A 93 9.12 -3.00 -11.04
CA ARG A 93 8.03 -3.03 -12.04
C ARG A 93 8.54 -3.10 -13.49
N GLY A 94 9.61 -3.85 -13.72
CA GLY A 94 10.23 -4.04 -15.05
C GLY A 94 11.04 -2.84 -15.58
N LYS A 95 11.26 -1.81 -14.75
CA LYS A 95 12.13 -0.67 -15.05
C LYS A 95 13.32 -0.67 -14.08
N PRO A 96 14.47 -0.06 -14.45
CA PRO A 96 15.55 0.17 -13.50
C PRO A 96 15.05 0.87 -12.24
N SER A 97 15.52 0.43 -11.07
CA SER A 97 15.18 1.09 -9.79
C SER A 97 15.71 2.53 -9.75
N ASN A 98 15.14 3.35 -8.87
CA ASN A 98 15.43 4.78 -8.83
C ASN A 98 16.91 5.09 -8.67
N HIS A 99 17.60 4.37 -7.77
CA HIS A 99 19.04 4.57 -7.53
C HIS A 99 19.92 4.20 -8.72
N LYS A 100 19.48 3.28 -9.60
CA LYS A 100 20.20 2.94 -10.84
C LYS A 100 20.11 4.05 -11.87
N VAL A 101 19.03 4.84 -11.87
CA VAL A 101 18.80 5.93 -12.85
C VAL A 101 19.38 7.24 -12.37
N PHE A 102 19.20 7.60 -11.08
CA PHE A 102 19.49 8.92 -10.56
C PHE A 102 20.70 8.98 -9.61
N GLY A 103 21.19 7.84 -9.13
CA GLY A 103 22.19 7.71 -8.07
C GLY A 103 21.55 7.52 -6.70
N GLU A 104 22.30 6.93 -5.77
CA GLU A 104 21.83 6.58 -4.42
C GLU A 104 21.40 7.81 -3.60
N ASP A 105 22.18 8.89 -3.69
CA ASP A 105 21.95 10.16 -3.01
C ASP A 105 20.61 10.81 -3.43
N ILE A 106 20.35 10.86 -4.73
CA ILE A 106 19.10 11.42 -5.26
C ILE A 106 17.91 10.49 -4.99
N ALA A 107 18.09 9.16 -5.08
CA ALA A 107 17.04 8.22 -4.76
C ALA A 107 16.62 8.30 -3.28
N LEU A 108 17.59 8.38 -2.35
CA LEU A 108 17.32 8.59 -0.93
C LEU A 108 16.51 9.87 -0.71
N LEU A 109 16.96 10.99 -1.27
CA LEU A 109 16.27 12.27 -1.13
C LEU A 109 14.89 12.28 -1.83
N ALA A 110 14.71 11.53 -2.92
CA ALA A 110 13.41 11.40 -3.59
C ALA A 110 12.40 10.66 -2.70
N GLY A 111 12.83 9.65 -1.97
CA GLY A 111 12.02 8.98 -0.95
C GLY A 111 11.63 9.94 0.18
N ASP A 112 12.59 10.66 0.76
CA ASP A 112 12.33 11.67 1.81
C ASP A 112 11.36 12.76 1.36
N ALA A 113 11.52 13.24 0.12
CA ALA A 113 10.67 14.26 -0.45
C ALA A 113 9.24 13.76 -0.66
N LEU A 114 9.04 12.52 -1.16
CA LEU A 114 7.72 11.92 -1.29
C LEU A 114 7.04 11.68 0.06
N LEU A 115 7.79 11.22 1.07
CA LEU A 115 7.29 11.06 2.43
C LEU A 115 6.76 12.40 2.98
N THR A 116 7.51 13.48 2.82
CA THR A 116 7.13 14.82 3.27
C THR A 116 5.95 15.37 2.47
N LEU A 117 5.97 15.22 1.13
CA LEU A 117 4.92 15.68 0.23
C LEU A 117 3.57 15.00 0.50
N ALA A 118 3.57 13.76 0.98
CA ALA A 118 2.33 13.07 1.37
C ALA A 118 1.58 13.85 2.46
N PHE A 119 2.27 14.34 3.47
CA PHE A 119 1.66 15.11 4.56
C PHE A 119 1.31 16.54 4.14
N GLU A 120 2.14 17.18 3.30
CA GLU A 120 1.83 18.47 2.69
C GLU A 120 0.53 18.38 1.86
N THR A 121 0.37 17.30 1.06
CA THR A 121 -0.83 17.06 0.25
C THR A 121 -2.10 16.96 1.10
N LEU A 122 -2.03 16.34 2.27
CA LEU A 122 -3.17 16.22 3.21
C LEU A 122 -3.51 17.53 3.91
N THR A 123 -2.57 18.46 4.02
CA THR A 123 -2.72 19.68 4.87
C THR A 123 -2.67 20.99 4.09
N ASN A 124 -2.52 20.97 2.76
CA ASN A 124 -2.53 22.17 1.96
C ASN A 124 -3.92 22.86 1.96
N GLU A 125 -3.93 24.14 1.63
CA GLU A 125 -5.14 24.98 1.68
C GLU A 125 -6.30 24.40 0.85
N LYS A 126 -6.00 23.80 -0.31
CA LYS A 126 -7.01 23.20 -1.19
C LYS A 126 -7.69 22.01 -0.49
N THR A 127 -6.90 21.10 0.06
CA THR A 127 -7.41 19.90 0.77
C THR A 127 -8.21 20.29 2.01
N VAL A 128 -7.70 21.25 2.79
CA VAL A 128 -8.41 21.76 3.98
C VAL A 128 -9.74 22.42 3.60
N LYS A 129 -9.79 23.15 2.48
CA LYS A 129 -11.03 23.76 2.00
C LYS A 129 -12.08 22.74 1.57
N ILE A 130 -11.65 21.61 0.98
CA ILE A 130 -12.57 20.56 0.49
C ILE A 130 -13.05 19.66 1.63
N CYS A 131 -12.12 19.18 2.47
CA CYS A 131 -12.39 18.13 3.46
C CYS A 131 -12.58 18.66 4.89
N GLY A 132 -12.15 19.88 5.15
CA GLY A 132 -12.14 20.48 6.49
C GLY A 132 -10.92 20.07 7.33
N THR A 133 -10.53 20.93 8.27
CA THR A 133 -9.35 20.76 9.13
C THR A 133 -9.40 19.46 9.94
N SER A 134 -10.58 19.07 10.43
CA SER A 134 -10.74 17.84 11.23
C SER A 134 -10.37 16.58 10.43
N ALA A 135 -10.86 16.44 9.20
CA ALA A 135 -10.55 15.32 8.34
C ALA A 135 -9.04 15.28 7.99
N CYS A 136 -8.46 16.44 7.67
CA CYS A 136 -7.03 16.55 7.38
C CYS A 136 -6.16 16.13 8.59
N CYS A 137 -6.45 16.63 9.79
CA CYS A 137 -5.72 16.23 11.01
C CYS A 137 -5.87 14.74 11.32
N ARG A 138 -7.08 14.16 11.18
CA ARG A 138 -7.30 12.72 11.35
C ARG A 138 -6.54 11.92 10.29
N GLY A 139 -6.55 12.36 9.04
CA GLY A 139 -5.81 11.73 7.94
C GLY A 139 -4.31 11.70 8.20
N VAL A 140 -3.72 12.81 8.61
CA VAL A 140 -2.30 12.89 9.03
C VAL A 140 -2.02 11.93 10.18
N SER A 141 -2.87 11.91 11.22
CA SER A 141 -2.71 11.03 12.38
C SER A 141 -2.73 9.53 12.00
N VAL A 142 -3.67 9.13 11.15
CA VAL A 142 -3.79 7.75 10.66
C VAL A 142 -2.60 7.37 9.80
N LEU A 143 -2.27 8.19 8.80
CA LEU A 143 -1.19 7.89 7.86
C LEU A 143 0.18 7.83 8.57
N SER A 144 0.48 8.79 9.45
CA SER A 144 1.74 8.80 10.21
C SER A 144 1.87 7.63 11.17
N LYS A 145 0.78 7.22 11.82
CA LYS A 145 0.76 6.04 12.70
C LYS A 145 1.09 4.76 11.93
N TYR A 146 0.39 4.53 10.82
CA TYR A 146 0.52 3.27 10.06
C TYR A 146 1.75 3.22 9.15
N ALA A 147 2.28 4.36 8.71
CA ALA A 147 3.56 4.42 7.99
C ALA A 147 4.77 4.42 8.93
N GLY A 148 4.62 4.88 10.17
CA GLY A 148 5.69 5.19 11.10
C GLY A 148 6.37 3.99 11.78
N ALA A 149 7.11 4.28 12.85
CA ALA A 149 7.94 3.31 13.59
C ALA A 149 7.16 2.12 14.18
N THR A 150 5.86 2.29 14.49
CA THR A 150 4.99 1.22 14.99
C THR A 150 4.14 0.58 13.88
N GLY A 151 4.27 1.04 12.64
CA GLY A 151 3.61 0.56 11.44
C GLY A 151 4.62 0.04 10.42
N MET A 152 4.50 0.49 9.16
CA MET A 152 5.26 -0.02 8.01
C MET A 152 6.78 0.02 8.21
N ILE A 153 7.34 1.14 8.70
CA ILE A 153 8.79 1.23 8.99
C ILE A 153 9.20 0.21 10.06
N GLY A 154 8.39 0.06 11.12
CA GLY A 154 8.64 -0.97 12.13
C GLY A 154 8.59 -2.39 11.58
N GLY A 155 7.68 -2.65 10.63
CA GLY A 155 7.61 -3.92 9.89
C GLY A 155 8.85 -4.19 9.08
N GLN A 156 9.38 -3.17 8.39
CA GLN A 156 10.64 -3.27 7.64
C GLN A 156 11.84 -3.59 8.53
N VAL A 157 11.91 -3.02 9.74
CA VAL A 157 12.94 -3.38 10.73
C VAL A 157 12.85 -4.84 11.13
N ILE A 158 11.62 -5.35 11.37
CA ILE A 158 11.42 -6.77 11.72
C ILE A 158 11.83 -7.67 10.55
N ASP A 159 11.51 -7.30 9.30
CA ASP A 159 11.92 -8.05 8.10
C ASP A 159 13.45 -8.18 8.04
N LEU A 160 14.19 -7.07 8.10
CA LEU A 160 15.66 -7.08 8.13
C LEU A 160 16.25 -7.90 9.27
N MET A 161 15.66 -7.83 10.48
CA MET A 161 16.12 -8.62 11.62
C MET A 161 15.78 -10.10 11.50
N SER A 162 14.82 -10.47 10.66
CA SER A 162 14.38 -11.85 10.43
C SER A 162 15.12 -12.53 9.29
N GLU A 163 15.91 -11.80 8.51
CA GLU A 163 16.73 -12.38 7.45
C GLU A 163 17.71 -13.44 8.00
N ASN A 164 17.82 -14.54 7.27
CA ASN A 164 18.67 -15.69 7.63
C ASN A 164 18.36 -16.27 9.03
N THR A 165 17.13 -16.07 9.54
CA THR A 165 16.67 -16.66 10.80
C THR A 165 15.42 -17.52 10.58
N ASN A 166 15.21 -18.51 11.44
CA ASN A 166 13.95 -19.25 11.49
C ASN A 166 12.96 -18.49 12.37
N ALA A 167 12.36 -17.41 11.83
CA ALA A 167 11.41 -16.61 12.55
C ALA A 167 10.13 -17.43 12.89
N PRO A 168 9.65 -17.41 14.15
CA PRO A 168 8.41 -18.07 14.52
C PRO A 168 7.20 -17.35 13.89
N ILE A 169 6.06 -18.05 13.83
CA ILE A 169 4.84 -17.56 13.16
C ILE A 169 4.33 -16.23 13.75
N GLU A 170 4.54 -15.99 15.04
CA GLU A 170 4.14 -14.76 15.70
C GLU A 170 4.92 -13.55 15.18
N VAL A 171 6.22 -13.72 14.94
CA VAL A 171 7.09 -12.68 14.37
C VAL A 171 6.72 -12.40 12.91
N LEU A 172 6.47 -13.46 12.11
CA LEU A 172 6.02 -13.34 10.74
C LEU A 172 4.69 -12.57 10.65
N ARG A 173 3.72 -12.92 11.50
CA ARG A 173 2.42 -12.22 11.57
C ARG A 173 2.56 -10.75 11.94
N GLU A 174 3.43 -10.42 12.91
CA GLU A 174 3.68 -9.04 13.29
C GLU A 174 4.36 -8.26 12.17
N MET A 175 5.33 -8.86 11.50
CA MET A 175 6.03 -8.28 10.36
C MET A 175 5.06 -7.93 9.23
N ASP A 176 4.24 -8.89 8.78
CA ASP A 176 3.31 -8.68 7.67
C ASP A 176 2.17 -7.73 8.02
N TYR A 177 1.68 -7.79 9.25
CA TYR A 177 0.73 -6.80 9.74
C TYR A 177 1.31 -5.39 9.63
N LYS A 178 2.55 -5.19 10.10
CA LYS A 178 3.19 -3.88 10.10
C LYS A 178 3.64 -3.45 8.70
N LYS A 179 4.42 -4.28 8.01
CA LYS A 179 5.03 -3.94 6.72
C LYS A 179 3.98 -3.74 5.62
N THR A 180 2.95 -4.58 5.60
CA THR A 180 1.97 -4.62 4.50
C THR A 180 0.57 -4.19 4.92
N ALA A 181 -0.03 -4.85 5.94
CA ALA A 181 -1.43 -4.63 6.28
C ALA A 181 -1.69 -3.23 6.85
N CYS A 182 -0.78 -2.65 7.61
CA CYS A 182 -0.92 -1.30 8.17
C CYS A 182 -1.24 -0.24 7.10
N LEU A 183 -0.53 -0.24 5.98
CA LEU A 183 -0.77 0.77 4.94
C LEU A 183 -2.03 0.51 4.11
N ILE A 184 -2.46 -0.74 3.98
CA ILE A 184 -3.77 -1.11 3.38
C ILE A 184 -4.90 -0.66 4.31
N LYS A 185 -4.77 -0.91 5.60
CA LYS A 185 -5.67 -0.45 6.66
C LYS A 185 -5.79 1.08 6.67
N ALA A 186 -4.64 1.77 6.62
CA ALA A 186 -4.62 3.23 6.47
C ALA A 186 -5.44 3.71 5.27
N ALA A 187 -5.29 3.07 4.10
CA ALA A 187 -6.02 3.45 2.90
C ALA A 187 -7.55 3.34 3.08
N CYS A 188 -8.03 2.26 3.70
CA CYS A 188 -9.46 2.08 3.99
C CYS A 188 -9.99 3.16 4.97
N GLU A 189 -9.26 3.41 6.07
CA GLU A 189 -9.62 4.43 7.04
C GLU A 189 -9.59 5.85 6.44
N LEU A 190 -8.58 6.16 5.62
CA LEU A 190 -8.44 7.44 4.94
C LEU A 190 -9.60 7.72 3.99
N GLY A 191 -10.10 6.69 3.29
CA GLY A 191 -11.30 6.80 2.46
C GLY A 191 -12.52 7.24 3.28
N CYS A 192 -12.78 6.56 4.39
CA CYS A 192 -13.87 6.93 5.31
C CYS A 192 -13.69 8.34 5.89
N ILE A 193 -12.48 8.69 6.33
CA ILE A 193 -12.17 10.00 6.92
C ILE A 193 -12.40 11.13 5.93
N SER A 194 -11.98 10.96 4.67
CA SER A 194 -12.15 11.95 3.61
C SER A 194 -13.62 12.24 3.26
N ALA A 195 -14.51 11.28 3.53
CA ALA A 195 -15.96 11.40 3.37
C ALA A 195 -16.68 11.90 4.65
N GLY A 196 -15.97 12.12 5.76
CA GLY A 196 -16.59 12.50 7.02
C GLY A 196 -17.34 11.37 7.74
N ALA A 197 -16.98 10.12 7.49
CA ALA A 197 -17.61 8.95 8.08
C ALA A 197 -17.50 8.92 9.62
N ASN A 198 -18.44 8.22 10.25
CA ASN A 198 -18.46 8.03 11.70
C ASN A 198 -17.45 6.96 12.16
N ASP A 199 -17.17 6.90 13.46
CA ASP A 199 -16.16 6.01 14.03
C ASP A 199 -16.49 4.51 13.86
N LYS A 200 -17.78 4.13 13.74
CA LYS A 200 -18.17 2.74 13.47
C LYS A 200 -17.78 2.32 12.05
N GLN A 201 -18.02 3.18 11.07
CA GLN A 201 -17.64 2.97 9.67
C GLN A 201 -16.10 2.92 9.54
N ILE A 202 -15.38 3.84 10.19
CA ILE A 202 -13.91 3.82 10.19
C ILE A 202 -13.36 2.54 10.80
N LYS A 203 -13.97 2.05 11.91
CA LYS A 203 -13.58 0.78 12.52
C LYS A 203 -13.84 -0.41 11.59
N ALA A 204 -14.96 -0.45 10.90
CA ALA A 204 -15.28 -1.49 9.93
C ALA A 204 -14.31 -1.47 8.73
N ALA A 205 -13.99 -0.30 8.20
CA ALA A 205 -12.97 -0.13 7.15
C ALA A 205 -11.58 -0.58 7.62
N SER A 206 -11.23 -0.27 8.86
CA SER A 206 -10.00 -0.71 9.52
C SER A 206 -9.89 -2.24 9.58
N GLU A 207 -10.96 -2.92 9.98
CA GLU A 207 -11.03 -4.38 10.05
C GLU A 207 -10.94 -5.03 8.66
N PHE A 208 -11.67 -4.48 7.67
CA PHE A 208 -11.55 -4.89 6.27
C PHE A 208 -10.09 -4.80 5.79
N GLY A 209 -9.45 -3.63 5.97
CA GLY A 209 -8.10 -3.38 5.50
C GLY A 209 -7.05 -4.30 6.15
N GLU A 210 -7.21 -4.59 7.44
CA GLU A 210 -6.35 -5.51 8.18
C GLU A 210 -6.46 -6.94 7.62
N CYS A 211 -7.68 -7.45 7.50
CA CYS A 211 -7.92 -8.80 7.00
C CYS A 211 -7.40 -8.97 5.56
N ILE A 212 -7.70 -8.01 4.67
CA ILE A 212 -7.24 -8.06 3.28
C ILE A 212 -5.72 -7.92 3.18
N GLY A 213 -5.10 -7.10 4.01
CA GLY A 213 -3.65 -6.91 4.02
C GLY A 213 -2.90 -8.19 4.41
N ILE A 214 -3.37 -8.91 5.42
CA ILE A 214 -2.78 -10.18 5.84
C ILE A 214 -3.09 -11.29 4.81
N ALA A 215 -4.33 -11.39 4.32
CA ALA A 215 -4.70 -12.35 3.29
C ALA A 215 -3.87 -12.17 2.01
N PHE A 216 -3.58 -10.90 1.66
CA PHE A 216 -2.71 -10.57 0.52
C PHE A 216 -1.32 -11.18 0.69
N GLN A 217 -0.71 -11.07 1.86
CA GLN A 217 0.64 -11.57 2.11
C GLN A 217 0.68 -13.10 2.12
N ILE A 218 -0.29 -13.75 2.78
CA ILE A 218 -0.39 -15.22 2.76
C ILE A 218 -0.60 -15.74 1.32
N GLN A 219 -1.38 -15.04 0.50
CA GLN A 219 -1.58 -15.41 -0.90
C GLN A 219 -0.32 -15.20 -1.75
N ASP A 220 0.51 -14.20 -1.45
CA ASP A 220 1.83 -14.03 -2.09
C ASP A 220 2.74 -15.21 -1.78
N ASP A 221 2.81 -15.68 -0.53
CA ASP A 221 3.58 -16.86 -0.14
C ASP A 221 3.09 -18.14 -0.85
N ILE A 222 1.76 -18.29 -1.01
CA ILE A 222 1.18 -19.41 -1.78
C ILE A 222 1.63 -19.34 -3.23
N LEU A 223 1.57 -18.17 -3.84
CA LEU A 223 1.94 -17.97 -5.23
C LEU A 223 3.43 -18.19 -5.47
N ASP A 224 4.31 -17.82 -4.54
CA ASP A 224 5.75 -18.04 -4.66
C ASP A 224 6.12 -19.53 -4.77
N VAL A 225 5.31 -20.44 -4.24
CA VAL A 225 5.56 -21.90 -4.32
C VAL A 225 4.69 -22.63 -5.33
N THR A 226 3.64 -22.00 -5.90
CA THR A 226 2.67 -22.68 -6.79
C THR A 226 2.65 -22.16 -8.20
N SER A 227 3.16 -20.96 -8.47
CA SER A 227 3.17 -20.34 -9.81
C SER A 227 4.42 -20.72 -10.60
N SER A 228 4.43 -20.42 -11.90
CA SER A 228 5.63 -20.51 -12.76
C SER A 228 6.38 -19.17 -12.79
N ASP A 229 7.68 -19.19 -13.13
CA ASP A 229 8.51 -17.98 -13.28
C ASP A 229 7.89 -16.97 -14.26
N GLU A 230 7.25 -17.47 -15.34
CA GLU A 230 6.58 -16.65 -16.34
C GLU A 230 5.34 -15.92 -15.77
N GLU A 231 4.64 -16.55 -14.81
CA GLU A 231 3.44 -15.97 -14.19
C GLU A 231 3.78 -14.95 -13.09
N LEU A 232 4.84 -15.19 -12.31
CA LEU A 232 5.27 -14.32 -11.21
C LEU A 232 6.08 -13.11 -11.66
N GLY A 233 6.80 -13.22 -12.79
CA GLY A 233 7.75 -12.21 -13.24
C GLY A 233 9.02 -12.10 -12.39
N LYS A 234 9.26 -13.06 -11.50
CA LYS A 234 10.46 -13.30 -10.69
C LYS A 234 10.67 -14.81 -10.56
N PRO A 235 11.88 -15.30 -10.22
CA PRO A 235 12.11 -16.74 -9.98
C PRO A 235 11.18 -17.29 -8.90
N VAL A 236 10.61 -18.47 -9.14
CA VAL A 236 9.81 -19.22 -8.16
C VAL A 236 10.70 -19.71 -7.04
N GLY A 237 10.22 -19.63 -5.80
CA GLY A 237 11.00 -20.07 -4.63
C GLY A 237 12.07 -19.07 -4.18
N SER A 238 11.98 -17.80 -4.61
CA SER A 238 12.92 -16.74 -4.21
C SER A 238 13.01 -16.59 -2.69
N ASP A 239 11.93 -16.82 -1.95
CA ASP A 239 11.90 -16.75 -0.50
C ASP A 239 12.65 -17.94 0.14
N ALA A 240 12.59 -19.13 -0.47
CA ALA A 240 13.36 -20.29 -0.02
C ALA A 240 14.87 -20.12 -0.28
N GLU A 241 15.27 -19.51 -1.40
CA GLU A 241 16.67 -19.18 -1.69
C GLU A 241 17.24 -18.17 -0.70
N ASN A 242 16.42 -17.21 -0.24
CA ASN A 242 16.77 -16.20 0.75
C ASN A 242 16.63 -16.68 2.20
N SER A 243 16.34 -17.98 2.43
CA SER A 243 16.14 -18.56 3.78
C SER A 243 15.10 -17.79 4.62
N LYS A 244 14.08 -17.20 3.99
CA LYS A 244 12.99 -16.49 4.69
C LYS A 244 11.94 -17.47 5.20
N SER A 245 11.48 -17.27 6.44
CA SER A 245 10.29 -17.95 6.94
C SER A 245 9.05 -17.41 6.25
N THR A 246 8.18 -18.28 5.71
CA THR A 246 6.91 -17.93 5.07
C THR A 246 5.76 -18.65 5.75
N TYR A 247 4.52 -18.20 5.56
CA TYR A 247 3.35 -18.92 6.07
C TYR A 247 3.30 -20.36 5.52
N VAL A 248 3.64 -20.54 4.24
CA VAL A 248 3.62 -21.87 3.63
C VAL A 248 4.67 -22.79 4.25
N SER A 249 5.88 -22.30 4.53
CA SER A 249 6.93 -23.09 5.18
C SER A 249 6.59 -23.49 6.62
N LEU A 250 5.87 -22.64 7.35
CA LEU A 250 5.52 -22.84 8.76
C LEU A 250 4.22 -23.62 8.99
N LEU A 251 3.21 -23.42 8.13
CA LEU A 251 1.86 -23.95 8.34
C LEU A 251 1.44 -24.97 7.28
N GLY A 252 2.10 -25.01 6.13
CA GLY A 252 1.72 -25.76 4.97
C GLY A 252 0.63 -25.06 4.13
N ILE A 253 0.60 -25.41 2.84
CA ILE A 253 -0.21 -24.71 1.82
C ILE A 253 -1.73 -24.79 2.09
N GLU A 254 -2.24 -25.95 2.53
CA GLU A 254 -3.67 -26.11 2.79
C GLU A 254 -4.15 -25.22 3.93
N LYS A 255 -3.35 -25.10 5.01
CA LYS A 255 -3.69 -24.22 6.12
C LYS A 255 -3.60 -22.74 5.72
N CYS A 256 -2.67 -22.39 4.83
CA CYS A 256 -2.61 -21.03 4.27
C CYS A 256 -3.86 -20.71 3.45
N ARG A 257 -4.36 -21.63 2.62
CA ARG A 257 -5.61 -21.45 1.86
C ARG A 257 -6.81 -21.23 2.78
N GLU A 258 -6.95 -22.07 3.81
CA GLU A 258 -8.00 -21.90 4.83
C GLU A 258 -7.94 -20.51 5.49
N LEU A 259 -6.74 -20.05 5.87
CA LEU A 259 -6.54 -18.72 6.47
C LEU A 259 -6.91 -17.58 5.51
N VAL A 260 -6.56 -17.68 4.24
CA VAL A 260 -6.94 -16.68 3.21
C VAL A 260 -8.46 -16.62 3.09
N ASP A 261 -9.15 -17.77 3.03
CA ASP A 261 -10.60 -17.81 2.97
C ASP A 261 -11.24 -17.21 4.24
N GLU A 262 -10.78 -17.60 5.43
CA GLU A 262 -11.28 -17.07 6.71
C GLU A 262 -11.11 -15.54 6.82
N LEU A 263 -9.95 -15.01 6.42
CA LEU A 263 -9.66 -13.57 6.43
C LEU A 263 -10.51 -12.82 5.40
N THR A 264 -10.72 -13.42 4.23
CA THR A 264 -11.56 -12.83 3.19
C THR A 264 -13.01 -12.73 3.64
N GLU A 265 -13.57 -13.78 4.23
CA GLU A 265 -14.92 -13.74 4.80
C GLU A 265 -15.05 -12.74 5.95
N LYS A 266 -14.04 -12.60 6.82
CA LYS A 266 -14.03 -11.57 7.87
C LYS A 266 -14.04 -10.17 7.27
N ALA A 267 -13.23 -9.94 6.21
CA ALA A 267 -13.21 -8.65 5.51
C ALA A 267 -14.59 -8.33 4.91
N VAL A 268 -15.20 -9.27 4.21
CA VAL A 268 -16.54 -9.08 3.63
C VAL A 268 -17.60 -8.82 4.73
N ASN A 269 -17.54 -9.56 5.84
CA ASN A 269 -18.44 -9.34 6.97
C ASN A 269 -18.28 -7.95 7.60
N ALA A 270 -17.08 -7.37 7.63
CA ALA A 270 -16.85 -6.01 8.12
C ALA A 270 -17.60 -4.97 7.28
N LEU A 271 -17.85 -5.24 5.99
CA LEU A 271 -18.62 -4.35 5.10
C LEU A 271 -20.10 -4.23 5.50
N HIS A 272 -20.66 -5.16 6.28
CA HIS A 272 -22.01 -5.01 6.84
C HIS A 272 -22.18 -3.83 7.79
N GLY A 273 -21.07 -3.17 8.18
CA GLY A 273 -21.10 -1.90 8.92
C GLY A 273 -21.46 -0.66 8.09
N PHE A 274 -21.71 -0.85 6.78
CA PHE A 274 -22.06 0.24 5.83
C PHE A 274 -23.46 0.03 5.24
N ASP A 275 -24.15 1.13 5.02
CA ASP A 275 -25.50 1.13 4.40
C ASP A 275 -25.46 1.21 2.86
N GLY A 276 -24.28 1.48 2.27
CA GLY A 276 -24.06 1.63 0.83
C GLY A 276 -23.90 0.31 0.07
N ASP A 277 -23.72 0.38 -1.26
CA ASP A 277 -23.45 -0.81 -2.09
C ASP A 277 -21.98 -1.28 -1.91
N THR A 278 -21.81 -2.43 -1.28
CA THR A 278 -20.52 -3.03 -0.94
C THR A 278 -19.97 -3.99 -1.99
N LYS A 279 -20.75 -4.31 -3.04
CA LYS A 279 -20.42 -5.36 -4.03
C LYS A 279 -19.05 -5.21 -4.66
N GLU A 280 -18.65 -3.99 -4.99
CA GLU A 280 -17.34 -3.75 -5.61
C GLU A 280 -16.18 -4.12 -4.66
N LEU A 281 -16.30 -3.78 -3.37
CA LEU A 281 -15.31 -4.13 -2.34
C LEU A 281 -15.34 -5.64 -2.01
N GLU A 282 -16.50 -6.27 -1.99
CA GLU A 282 -16.63 -7.73 -1.84
C GLU A 282 -15.95 -8.47 -2.99
N GLU A 283 -16.26 -8.07 -4.25
CA GLU A 283 -15.60 -8.64 -5.42
C GLU A 283 -14.08 -8.40 -5.41
N PHE A 284 -13.65 -7.24 -4.93
CA PHE A 284 -12.22 -6.95 -4.77
C PHE A 284 -11.57 -7.91 -3.79
N ALA A 285 -12.18 -8.14 -2.61
CA ALA A 285 -11.69 -9.05 -1.60
C ALA A 285 -11.53 -10.48 -2.15
N TYR A 286 -12.57 -11.02 -2.79
CA TYR A 286 -12.53 -12.37 -3.37
C TYR A 286 -11.54 -12.47 -4.55
N LYS A 287 -11.42 -11.45 -5.40
CA LYS A 287 -10.44 -11.44 -6.50
C LYS A 287 -9.00 -11.41 -5.98
N LEU A 288 -8.76 -10.71 -4.88
CA LEU A 288 -7.44 -10.64 -4.26
C LEU A 288 -7.04 -11.99 -3.64
N ALA A 289 -7.97 -12.66 -2.98
CA ALA A 289 -7.78 -14.00 -2.40
C ALA A 289 -7.54 -15.09 -3.46
N LYS A 290 -8.18 -14.96 -4.64
CA LYS A 290 -8.11 -15.94 -5.74
C LYS A 290 -7.16 -15.56 -6.87
N ARG A 291 -6.32 -14.54 -6.69
CA ARG A 291 -5.39 -14.12 -7.74
C ARG A 291 -4.37 -15.22 -8.04
N ASN A 292 -3.97 -15.30 -9.30
CA ASN A 292 -2.94 -16.22 -9.79
C ASN A 292 -1.62 -15.48 -10.10
N LYS A 293 -1.59 -14.15 -9.93
CA LYS A 293 -0.42 -13.27 -10.13
C LYS A 293 -0.63 -11.88 -9.52
#